data_141757a8f04bdb7107caf0740c90ddd6
#
_entry.id   141757a8f04bdb7107caf0740c90ddd6
#
_cell.length_a   1.000
_cell.length_b   1.000
_cell.length_c   1.000
_cell.angle_alpha   90.00
_cell.angle_beta   90.00
_cell.angle_gamma   90.00
#
_symmetry.space_group_name_H-M   'P 1'
#
loop_
_entity.id
_entity.type
_entity.pdbx_description
1 polymer ?
#
loop_
_entity_poly.entity_id
_entity_poly.type
_entity_poly.pdbx_seq_one_letter_code
_entity_poly.pdbx_strand_id
1 'polypeptide(L)'
;MAGLKCPGIGIENMLNYLKRFLALLVVLFIAAPAAMADDAYPNKPIRIIVPFTPGGSPDILARAVGQKITEATGVSVVVENIPGAGGTIGADRVAKAAPDGYTLLMGHVGTLAVAPSVYPQLPYDPVKSFAAVALVAKVPNILAVNASMPVKNVAELVAYLKANPGKVNYGSGGNGSAAHLAMEYFKMSTQTFIVHVPYRGTAPAVMDTVAGQIQMVFTGAPAVMPMVKSGKLKALGVSSVKRMDTMSDIPTLAESGVKGLNGFEADQWYGLVAPAGTPVAITQKLNQVVNKSLSAQDISTRLRSEGAIPAPTTPENFEQLIQSEIKRWRAVVIKAGIKSE
;
A
#
# COMPACT_ATOMS: atom_id res chain seq x y z
N MET A 1 -55.69 60.76 49.43
CA MET A 1 -55.70 59.81 48.32
C MET A 1 -54.39 59.98 47.50
N ALA A 2 -53.44 59.12 47.74
CA ALA A 2 -52.12 59.20 47.06
C ALA A 2 -52.12 58.18 45.91
N GLY A 3 -51.99 58.67 44.69
CA GLY A 3 -51.94 57.84 43.47
C GLY A 3 -50.54 57.25 43.26
N LEU A 4 -50.43 55.92 43.31
CA LEU A 4 -49.22 55.19 42.90
C LEU A 4 -49.08 55.25 41.35
N LYS A 5 -48.04 55.96 40.90
CA LYS A 5 -47.58 55.85 39.48
C LYS A 5 -46.68 54.65 39.38
N CYS A 6 -47.08 53.65 38.60
CA CYS A 6 -46.14 52.58 38.13
C CYS A 6 -45.18 53.19 37.12
N PRO A 7 -43.86 52.94 37.26
CA PRO A 7 -42.91 53.34 36.19
C PRO A 7 -43.04 52.41 34.99
N GLY A 8 -43.48 52.97 33.87
CA GLY A 8 -43.52 52.27 32.59
C GLY A 8 -42.10 51.92 32.13
N ILE A 9 -41.82 50.65 31.92
CA ILE A 9 -40.60 50.19 31.31
C ILE A 9 -40.63 50.59 29.80
N GLY A 10 -39.81 51.58 29.45
CA GLY A 10 -39.78 52.11 28.07
C GLY A 10 -39.45 51.00 27.04
N ILE A 11 -40.14 51.06 25.91
CA ILE A 11 -40.01 50.10 24.77
C ILE A 11 -38.53 49.92 24.32
N GLU A 12 -37.70 50.95 24.46
CA GLU A 12 -36.25 50.89 24.17
C GLU A 12 -35.48 49.95 25.10
N ASN A 13 -35.84 49.92 26.38
CA ASN A 13 -35.20 49.00 27.34
C ASN A 13 -35.56 47.53 27.03
N MET A 14 -36.80 47.30 26.64
CA MET A 14 -37.28 45.96 26.28
C MET A 14 -36.58 45.45 25.00
N LEU A 15 -36.36 46.32 24.00
CA LEU A 15 -35.65 45.99 22.77
C LEU A 15 -34.15 45.67 23.02
N ASN A 16 -33.52 46.38 23.95
CA ASN A 16 -32.13 46.13 24.34
C ASN A 16 -31.97 44.83 25.15
N TYR A 17 -32.93 44.48 25.99
CA TYR A 17 -32.93 43.17 26.67
C TYR A 17 -33.14 42.03 25.69
N LEU A 18 -34.02 42.18 24.67
CA LEU A 18 -34.25 41.19 23.65
C LEU A 18 -33.00 40.97 22.75
N LYS A 19 -32.32 42.07 22.37
CA LYS A 19 -31.05 41.98 21.63
C LYS A 19 -29.95 41.30 22.42
N ARG A 20 -29.83 41.57 23.71
CA ARG A 20 -28.84 40.91 24.59
C ARG A 20 -29.18 39.43 24.80
N PHE A 21 -30.46 39.08 24.91
CA PHE A 21 -30.91 37.69 25.04
C PHE A 21 -30.70 36.90 23.77
N LEU A 22 -30.95 37.49 22.58
CA LEU A 22 -30.66 36.92 21.30
C LEU A 22 -29.14 36.73 21.08
N ALA A 23 -28.33 37.72 21.47
CA ALA A 23 -26.86 37.61 21.39
C ALA A 23 -26.30 36.52 22.30
N LEU A 24 -26.87 36.35 23.52
CA LEU A 24 -26.49 35.24 24.42
C LEU A 24 -26.88 33.87 23.85
N LEU A 25 -28.06 33.76 23.22
CA LEU A 25 -28.50 32.52 22.55
C LEU A 25 -27.59 32.14 21.34
N VAL A 26 -27.14 33.13 20.59
CA VAL A 26 -26.22 32.90 19.46
C VAL A 26 -24.84 32.44 19.95
N VAL A 27 -24.34 32.99 21.05
CA VAL A 27 -23.07 32.57 21.69
C VAL A 27 -23.16 31.14 22.26
N LEU A 28 -24.32 30.76 22.83
CA LEU A 28 -24.55 29.39 23.33
C LEU A 28 -24.63 28.33 22.18
N PHE A 29 -25.10 28.73 21.01
CA PHE A 29 -25.18 27.81 19.83
C PHE A 29 -23.86 27.60 19.11
N ILE A 30 -22.86 28.49 19.29
CA ILE A 30 -21.53 28.37 18.69
C ILE A 30 -20.59 27.49 19.53
N ALA A 31 -20.93 27.22 20.79
CA ALA A 31 -20.24 26.29 21.66
C ALA A 31 -20.79 24.85 21.50
N ALA A 32 -20.97 24.39 20.24
CA ALA A 32 -21.20 22.96 19.99
C ALA A 32 -19.92 22.19 20.37
N PRO A 33 -20.00 21.11 21.13
CA PRO A 33 -18.83 20.39 21.62
C PRO A 33 -18.14 19.67 20.46
N ALA A 34 -17.10 20.26 19.90
CA ALA A 34 -16.15 19.58 19.00
C ALA A 34 -15.22 18.61 19.76
N ALA A 35 -15.51 18.29 21.03
CA ALA A 35 -14.54 17.65 21.92
C ALA A 35 -14.96 16.29 22.49
N MET A 36 -15.87 15.53 21.85
CA MET A 36 -16.23 14.19 22.36
C MET A 36 -16.15 13.04 21.36
N ALA A 37 -15.42 13.19 20.26
CA ALA A 37 -15.29 12.10 19.30
C ALA A 37 -14.04 11.22 19.50
N ASP A 38 -13.10 11.59 20.39
CA ASP A 38 -11.74 11.00 20.39
C ASP A 38 -11.59 9.76 21.29
N ASP A 39 -12.37 9.62 22.35
CA ASP A 39 -12.24 8.45 23.24
C ASP A 39 -12.98 7.18 22.73
N ALA A 40 -13.84 7.31 21.75
CA ALA A 40 -14.67 6.21 21.24
C ALA A 40 -14.15 5.55 19.94
N TYR A 41 -13.13 6.11 19.27
CA TYR A 41 -12.57 5.48 18.06
C TYR A 41 -11.52 4.43 18.43
N PRO A 42 -11.54 3.23 17.76
CA PRO A 42 -12.61 2.69 16.93
C PRO A 42 -13.73 2.05 17.77
N ASN A 43 -14.98 2.23 17.38
CA ASN A 43 -16.17 1.64 18.04
C ASN A 43 -17.05 0.79 17.10
N LYS A 44 -16.68 0.68 15.82
CA LYS A 44 -17.33 -0.16 14.80
C LYS A 44 -16.26 -0.83 13.94
N PRO A 45 -16.59 -1.88 13.18
CA PRO A 45 -15.62 -2.61 12.34
C PRO A 45 -14.86 -1.71 11.37
N ILE A 46 -13.54 -1.89 11.31
CA ILE A 46 -12.66 -1.24 10.34
C ILE A 46 -12.56 -2.13 9.09
N ARG A 47 -12.61 -1.54 7.89
CA ARG A 47 -12.37 -2.24 6.64
C ARG A 47 -11.00 -1.86 6.08
N ILE A 48 -10.21 -2.86 5.72
CA ILE A 48 -8.97 -2.67 4.96
C ILE A 48 -9.21 -3.16 3.54
N ILE A 49 -9.23 -2.24 2.59
CA ILE A 49 -9.33 -2.56 1.17
C ILE A 49 -7.96 -2.96 0.65
N VAL A 50 -7.89 -4.16 0.08
CA VAL A 50 -6.72 -4.68 -0.63
C VAL A 50 -7.01 -4.60 -2.13
N PRO A 51 -6.24 -3.82 -2.92
CA PRO A 51 -6.56 -3.56 -4.32
C PRO A 51 -6.11 -4.67 -5.27
N PHE A 52 -6.00 -5.91 -4.79
CA PHE A 52 -5.56 -7.11 -5.52
C PHE A 52 -6.31 -8.36 -5.06
N THR A 53 -6.15 -9.45 -5.84
CA THR A 53 -6.72 -10.76 -5.47
C THR A 53 -6.14 -11.28 -4.15
N PRO A 54 -6.89 -12.12 -3.42
CA PRO A 54 -6.39 -12.79 -2.22
C PRO A 54 -5.12 -13.60 -2.48
N GLY A 55 -4.29 -13.77 -1.44
CA GLY A 55 -3.06 -14.57 -1.48
C GLY A 55 -1.82 -13.86 -2.03
N GLY A 56 -1.94 -12.61 -2.49
CA GLY A 56 -0.78 -11.77 -2.80
C GLY A 56 -0.19 -11.11 -1.55
N SER A 57 1.01 -10.56 -1.66
CA SER A 57 1.69 -9.88 -0.53
C SER A 57 0.83 -8.84 0.18
N PRO A 58 0.06 -7.96 -0.51
CA PRO A 58 -0.78 -6.98 0.19
C PRO A 58 -1.92 -7.62 0.99
N ASP A 59 -2.48 -8.73 0.53
CA ASP A 59 -3.53 -9.45 1.25
C ASP A 59 -2.98 -10.13 2.52
N ILE A 60 -1.83 -10.79 2.41
CA ILE A 60 -1.14 -11.43 3.53
C ILE A 60 -0.83 -10.39 4.62
N LEU A 61 -0.24 -9.25 4.23
CA LEU A 61 0.10 -8.17 5.15
C LEU A 61 -1.14 -7.50 5.77
N ALA A 62 -2.19 -7.26 4.97
CA ALA A 62 -3.44 -6.67 5.47
C ALA A 62 -4.12 -7.54 6.53
N ARG A 63 -4.16 -8.86 6.31
CA ARG A 63 -4.73 -9.81 7.29
C ARG A 63 -3.89 -9.88 8.57
N ALA A 64 -2.57 -9.91 8.44
CA ALA A 64 -1.66 -9.94 9.59
C ALA A 64 -1.81 -8.66 10.45
N VAL A 65 -1.82 -7.48 9.83
CA VAL A 65 -1.99 -6.20 10.53
C VAL A 65 -3.42 -6.05 11.05
N GLY A 66 -4.42 -6.43 10.25
CA GLY A 66 -5.84 -6.38 10.65
C GLY A 66 -6.13 -7.21 11.88
N GLN A 67 -5.55 -8.42 11.97
CA GLN A 67 -5.62 -9.25 13.17
C GLN A 67 -5.05 -8.51 14.39
N LYS A 68 -3.89 -7.88 14.25
CA LYS A 68 -3.25 -7.14 15.35
C LYS A 68 -4.00 -5.88 15.77
N ILE A 69 -4.63 -5.19 14.83
CA ILE A 69 -5.53 -4.07 15.16
C ILE A 69 -6.72 -4.60 15.96
N THR A 70 -7.33 -5.72 15.56
CA THR A 70 -8.42 -6.36 16.30
C THR A 70 -8.00 -6.74 17.72
N GLU A 71 -6.86 -7.37 17.89
CA GLU A 71 -6.31 -7.74 19.21
C GLU A 71 -6.06 -6.52 20.10
N ALA A 72 -5.57 -5.43 19.53
CA ALA A 72 -5.24 -4.22 20.29
C ALA A 72 -6.43 -3.34 20.64
N THR A 73 -7.49 -3.35 19.83
CA THR A 73 -8.63 -2.42 19.98
C THR A 73 -9.92 -3.10 20.42
N GLY A 74 -10.02 -4.43 20.33
CA GLY A 74 -11.25 -5.18 20.55
C GLY A 74 -12.27 -5.06 19.39
N VAL A 75 -11.95 -4.26 18.35
CA VAL A 75 -12.85 -4.02 17.21
C VAL A 75 -12.42 -4.86 16.02
N SER A 76 -13.35 -5.54 15.37
CA SER A 76 -13.04 -6.41 14.23
C SER A 76 -12.53 -5.63 13.03
N VAL A 77 -11.53 -6.19 12.35
CA VAL A 77 -11.02 -5.68 11.07
C VAL A 77 -11.39 -6.65 9.95
N VAL A 78 -12.08 -6.14 8.93
CA VAL A 78 -12.49 -6.90 7.75
C VAL A 78 -11.57 -6.54 6.59
N VAL A 79 -10.92 -7.54 5.99
CA VAL A 79 -10.10 -7.37 4.78
C VAL A 79 -10.95 -7.69 3.55
N GLU A 80 -11.11 -6.70 2.67
CA GLU A 80 -11.89 -6.79 1.44
C GLU A 80 -10.99 -6.63 0.21
N ASN A 81 -11.02 -7.59 -0.70
CA ASN A 81 -10.21 -7.58 -1.92
C ASN A 81 -11.01 -6.96 -3.08
N ILE A 82 -10.52 -5.83 -3.63
CA ILE A 82 -11.12 -5.12 -4.77
C ILE A 82 -10.06 -4.98 -5.88
N PRO A 83 -9.84 -6.03 -6.69
CA PRO A 83 -8.80 -6.06 -7.70
C PRO A 83 -9.20 -5.34 -9.00
N GLY A 84 -8.20 -4.94 -9.78
CA GLY A 84 -8.36 -4.44 -11.14
C GLY A 84 -7.49 -3.21 -11.46
N ALA A 85 -7.15 -3.04 -12.73
CA ALA A 85 -6.36 -1.94 -13.28
C ALA A 85 -5.09 -1.64 -12.44
N GLY A 86 -4.25 -2.66 -12.19
CA GLY A 86 -3.04 -2.50 -11.37
C GLY A 86 -3.27 -2.05 -9.92
N GLY A 87 -4.52 -2.18 -9.41
CA GLY A 87 -4.92 -1.78 -8.07
C GLY A 87 -5.61 -0.41 -7.99
N THR A 88 -5.74 0.31 -9.11
CA THR A 88 -6.32 1.67 -9.10
C THR A 88 -7.81 1.66 -8.76
N ILE A 89 -8.56 0.60 -9.08
CA ILE A 89 -9.99 0.48 -8.75
C ILE A 89 -10.19 0.44 -7.23
N GLY A 90 -9.45 -0.41 -6.52
CA GLY A 90 -9.53 -0.48 -5.06
C GLY A 90 -9.05 0.80 -4.38
N ALA A 91 -8.00 1.44 -4.90
CA ALA A 91 -7.49 2.71 -4.39
C ALA A 91 -8.50 3.85 -4.56
N ASP A 92 -9.14 3.97 -5.73
CA ASP A 92 -10.19 4.96 -5.99
C ASP A 92 -11.40 4.78 -5.06
N ARG A 93 -11.79 3.54 -4.78
CA ARG A 93 -12.86 3.23 -3.82
C ARG A 93 -12.58 3.82 -2.44
N VAL A 94 -11.33 3.72 -1.97
CA VAL A 94 -10.93 4.29 -0.68
C VAL A 94 -10.80 5.81 -0.76
N ALA A 95 -10.22 6.35 -1.82
CA ALA A 95 -10.09 7.80 -2.01
C ALA A 95 -11.43 8.54 -1.89
N LYS A 96 -12.54 7.87 -2.27
CA LYS A 96 -13.93 8.39 -2.23
C LYS A 96 -14.72 7.97 -0.98
N ALA A 97 -14.12 7.23 -0.07
CA ALA A 97 -14.79 6.80 1.15
C ALA A 97 -14.87 7.93 2.19
N ALA A 98 -15.74 7.78 3.19
CA ALA A 98 -15.85 8.73 4.30
C ALA A 98 -14.51 8.84 5.04
N PRO A 99 -14.05 10.07 5.39
CA PRO A 99 -12.79 10.29 6.09
C PRO A 99 -12.94 10.12 7.61
N ASP A 100 -13.52 8.99 8.02
CA ASP A 100 -13.84 8.66 9.42
C ASP A 100 -12.90 7.60 10.03
N GLY A 101 -11.88 7.16 9.28
CA GLY A 101 -10.91 6.17 9.72
C GLY A 101 -11.38 4.71 9.65
N TYR A 102 -12.61 4.42 9.24
CA TYR A 102 -13.14 3.05 9.19
C TYR A 102 -12.99 2.37 7.82
N THR A 103 -12.49 3.08 6.82
CA THR A 103 -12.11 2.49 5.54
C THR A 103 -10.67 2.87 5.23
N LEU A 104 -9.80 1.89 5.16
CA LEU A 104 -8.36 2.05 4.91
C LEU A 104 -7.97 1.33 3.63
N LEU A 105 -6.91 1.81 2.96
CA LEU A 105 -6.29 1.12 1.84
C LEU A 105 -4.99 0.46 2.31
N MET A 106 -4.79 -0.81 2.01
CA MET A 106 -3.46 -1.40 1.97
C MET A 106 -2.81 -0.99 0.64
N GLY A 107 -2.24 0.20 0.65
CA GLY A 107 -1.53 0.76 -0.50
C GLY A 107 -0.12 0.18 -0.65
N HIS A 108 0.45 0.33 -1.83
CA HIS A 108 1.81 -0.10 -2.12
C HIS A 108 2.44 0.80 -3.20
N VAL A 109 3.72 0.59 -3.48
CA VAL A 109 4.48 1.37 -4.45
C VAL A 109 3.76 1.53 -5.80
N GLY A 110 3.07 0.49 -6.30
CA GLY A 110 2.31 0.55 -7.56
C GLY A 110 1.16 1.57 -7.51
N THR A 111 0.28 1.45 -6.51
CA THR A 111 -0.92 2.32 -6.39
C THR A 111 -0.58 3.74 -5.93
N LEU A 112 0.42 3.92 -5.05
CA LEU A 112 0.70 5.20 -4.41
C LEU A 112 1.88 5.96 -5.03
N ALA A 113 2.72 5.31 -5.86
CA ALA A 113 3.88 5.98 -6.46
C ALA A 113 3.98 5.81 -7.98
N VAL A 114 3.61 4.66 -8.53
CA VAL A 114 3.77 4.34 -9.96
C VAL A 114 2.55 4.75 -10.78
N ALA A 115 1.34 4.52 -10.28
CA ALA A 115 0.09 4.76 -10.98
C ALA A 115 -0.02 6.16 -11.63
N PRO A 116 0.44 7.27 -11.00
CA PRO A 116 0.39 8.61 -11.62
C PRO A 116 1.20 8.72 -12.92
N SER A 117 2.20 7.88 -13.09
CA SER A 117 3.06 7.89 -14.29
C SER A 117 2.59 6.92 -15.37
N VAL A 118 1.74 5.95 -15.02
CA VAL A 118 1.26 4.90 -15.92
C VAL A 118 -0.14 5.19 -16.45
N TYR A 119 -1.02 5.75 -15.61
CA TYR A 119 -2.43 5.99 -15.95
C TYR A 119 -2.67 7.48 -16.22
N PRO A 120 -2.88 7.91 -17.47
CA PRO A 120 -3.11 9.33 -17.80
C PRO A 120 -4.37 9.93 -17.15
N GLN A 121 -5.38 9.09 -16.90
CA GLN A 121 -6.64 9.48 -16.24
C GLN A 121 -6.79 8.73 -14.91
N LEU A 122 -5.80 8.88 -14.01
CA LEU A 122 -5.88 8.29 -12.68
C LEU A 122 -7.00 8.95 -11.88
N PRO A 123 -7.99 8.21 -11.35
CA PRO A 123 -9.17 8.79 -10.69
C PRO A 123 -8.89 9.31 -9.28
N TYR A 124 -7.66 9.26 -8.80
CA TYR A 124 -7.20 9.79 -7.51
C TYR A 124 -5.80 10.39 -7.63
N ASP A 125 -5.45 11.26 -6.69
CA ASP A 125 -4.09 11.79 -6.51
C ASP A 125 -3.47 11.10 -5.28
N PRO A 126 -2.36 10.35 -5.42
CA PRO A 126 -1.76 9.63 -4.28
C PRO A 126 -1.37 10.50 -3.08
N VAL A 127 -1.09 11.78 -3.31
CA VAL A 127 -0.70 12.72 -2.25
C VAL A 127 -1.91 13.45 -1.66
N LYS A 128 -2.89 13.83 -2.52
CA LYS A 128 -4.02 14.68 -2.10
C LYS A 128 -5.25 13.90 -1.69
N SER A 129 -5.44 12.67 -2.21
CA SER A 129 -6.63 11.86 -1.95
C SER A 129 -6.52 10.97 -0.72
N PHE A 130 -5.34 10.90 -0.10
CA PHE A 130 -5.10 10.05 1.06
C PHE A 130 -4.38 10.78 2.18
N ALA A 131 -4.63 10.33 3.40
CA ALA A 131 -3.86 10.63 4.61
C ALA A 131 -3.00 9.40 4.96
N ALA A 132 -1.70 9.57 5.09
CA ALA A 132 -0.80 8.50 5.50
C ALA A 132 -1.12 8.04 6.93
N VAL A 133 -1.14 6.72 7.15
CA VAL A 133 -1.37 6.13 8.48
C VAL A 133 -0.11 5.45 8.98
N ALA A 134 0.38 4.42 8.29
CA ALA A 134 1.56 3.66 8.71
C ALA A 134 2.20 2.93 7.53
N LEU A 135 3.51 2.97 7.42
CA LEU A 135 4.25 2.00 6.62
C LEU A 135 4.25 0.67 7.37
N VAL A 136 3.84 -0.39 6.70
CA VAL A 136 3.70 -1.72 7.31
C VAL A 136 4.97 -2.54 7.13
N ALA A 137 5.42 -2.67 5.88
CA ALA A 137 6.59 -3.47 5.57
C ALA A 137 7.28 -3.02 4.28
N LYS A 138 8.59 -3.26 4.21
CA LYS A 138 9.36 -3.36 2.97
C LYS A 138 9.43 -4.84 2.56
N VAL A 139 9.30 -5.09 1.27
CA VAL A 139 9.21 -6.45 0.74
C VAL A 139 10.11 -6.59 -0.48
N PRO A 140 11.21 -7.33 -0.38
CA PRO A 140 12.00 -7.70 -1.55
C PRO A 140 11.17 -8.48 -2.57
N ASN A 141 11.42 -8.23 -3.86
CA ASN A 141 10.93 -9.09 -4.91
C ASN A 141 11.86 -10.30 -5.10
N ILE A 142 11.29 -11.47 -5.36
CA ILE A 142 12.01 -12.67 -5.76
C ILE A 142 11.81 -12.86 -7.25
N LEU A 143 12.90 -12.91 -8.02
CA LEU A 143 12.90 -13.35 -9.40
C LEU A 143 12.85 -14.87 -9.41
N ALA A 144 11.70 -15.41 -9.76
CA ALA A 144 11.46 -16.84 -9.77
C ALA A 144 11.00 -17.32 -11.15
N VAL A 145 11.43 -18.52 -11.50
CA VAL A 145 11.09 -19.19 -12.76
C VAL A 145 10.42 -20.55 -12.49
N ASN A 146 9.64 -21.04 -13.45
CA ASN A 146 9.13 -22.41 -13.41
C ASN A 146 10.28 -23.40 -13.24
N ALA A 147 10.07 -24.46 -12.46
CA ALA A 147 11.10 -25.45 -12.13
C ALA A 147 11.70 -26.14 -13.37
N SER A 148 10.95 -26.24 -14.48
CA SER A 148 11.41 -26.86 -15.74
C SER A 148 12.33 -25.98 -16.58
N MET A 149 12.42 -24.67 -16.30
CA MET A 149 13.29 -23.81 -17.09
C MET A 149 14.77 -24.23 -16.97
N PRO A 150 15.52 -24.30 -18.11
CA PRO A 150 16.89 -24.79 -18.16
C PRO A 150 17.90 -23.72 -17.71
N VAL A 151 17.64 -23.05 -16.58
CA VAL A 151 18.49 -21.99 -16.00
C VAL A 151 18.65 -22.20 -14.50
N LYS A 152 19.83 -21.87 -13.94
CA LYS A 152 20.17 -22.07 -12.54
C LYS A 152 20.45 -20.77 -11.79
N ASN A 153 20.73 -19.69 -12.50
CA ASN A 153 21.09 -18.38 -11.94
C ASN A 153 20.68 -17.25 -12.88
N VAL A 154 20.83 -16.00 -12.42
CA VAL A 154 20.45 -14.80 -13.19
C VAL A 154 21.25 -14.64 -14.47
N ALA A 155 22.55 -15.00 -14.48
CA ALA A 155 23.39 -14.89 -15.66
C ALA A 155 22.93 -15.85 -16.77
N GLU A 156 22.64 -17.11 -16.42
CA GLU A 156 22.05 -18.09 -17.34
C GLU A 156 20.67 -17.68 -17.84
N LEU A 157 19.83 -17.10 -16.95
CA LEU A 157 18.53 -16.58 -17.37
C LEU A 157 18.70 -15.47 -18.41
N VAL A 158 19.55 -14.48 -18.16
CA VAL A 158 19.76 -13.36 -19.09
C VAL A 158 20.32 -13.86 -20.44
N ALA A 159 21.25 -14.83 -20.42
CA ALA A 159 21.74 -15.46 -21.66
C ALA A 159 20.62 -16.18 -22.40
N TYR A 160 19.80 -16.94 -21.69
CA TYR A 160 18.65 -17.65 -22.27
C TYR A 160 17.63 -16.67 -22.88
N LEU A 161 17.30 -15.58 -22.19
CA LEU A 161 16.38 -14.57 -22.67
C LEU A 161 16.89 -13.86 -23.93
N LYS A 162 18.19 -13.56 -24.01
CA LYS A 162 18.82 -12.96 -25.18
C LYS A 162 18.85 -13.91 -26.39
N ALA A 163 18.99 -15.20 -26.15
CA ALA A 163 18.91 -16.21 -27.19
C ALA A 163 17.48 -16.53 -27.67
N ASN A 164 16.48 -16.18 -26.87
CA ASN A 164 15.06 -16.45 -27.10
C ASN A 164 14.16 -15.21 -26.92
N PRO A 165 14.40 -14.11 -27.67
CA PRO A 165 13.66 -12.87 -27.49
C PRO A 165 12.17 -13.09 -27.77
N GLY A 166 11.31 -12.64 -26.83
CA GLY A 166 9.85 -12.74 -26.93
C GLY A 166 9.25 -14.14 -26.77
N LYS A 167 10.05 -15.18 -26.49
CA LYS A 167 9.54 -16.55 -26.27
C LYS A 167 9.25 -16.88 -24.81
N VAL A 168 9.62 -15.99 -23.89
CA VAL A 168 9.40 -16.15 -22.46
C VAL A 168 8.35 -15.16 -22.02
N ASN A 169 7.36 -15.62 -21.23
CA ASN A 169 6.30 -14.82 -20.66
C ASN A 169 6.54 -14.64 -19.16
N TYR A 170 6.23 -13.45 -18.65
CA TYR A 170 6.18 -13.21 -17.22
C TYR A 170 4.81 -12.69 -16.78
N GLY A 171 4.41 -13.05 -15.56
CA GLY A 171 3.17 -12.59 -14.95
C GLY A 171 3.39 -11.46 -13.97
N SER A 172 2.41 -10.56 -13.88
CA SER A 172 2.36 -9.50 -12.89
C SER A 172 0.96 -9.33 -12.26
N GLY A 173 0.82 -8.43 -11.30
CA GLY A 173 -0.48 -8.06 -10.73
C GLY A 173 -1.29 -7.08 -11.59
N GLY A 174 -0.94 -6.93 -12.88
CA GLY A 174 -1.54 -5.99 -13.83
C GLY A 174 -0.61 -4.83 -14.17
N ASN A 175 -0.98 -4.06 -15.20
CA ASN A 175 -0.22 -2.91 -15.67
C ASN A 175 -0.03 -1.88 -14.53
N GLY A 176 1.20 -1.39 -14.37
CA GLY A 176 1.55 -0.46 -13.29
C GLY A 176 1.66 -1.09 -11.89
N SER A 177 1.43 -2.41 -11.74
CA SER A 177 1.70 -3.08 -10.47
C SER A 177 3.19 -3.11 -10.15
N ALA A 178 3.54 -3.27 -8.86
CA ALA A 178 4.94 -3.34 -8.44
C ALA A 178 5.72 -4.49 -9.12
N ALA A 179 5.09 -5.63 -9.35
CA ALA A 179 5.68 -6.76 -10.06
C ALA A 179 5.95 -6.45 -11.56
N HIS A 180 5.02 -5.74 -12.20
CA HIS A 180 5.23 -5.24 -13.58
C HIS A 180 6.44 -4.30 -13.63
N LEU A 181 6.46 -3.31 -12.74
CA LEU A 181 7.53 -2.33 -12.68
C LEU A 181 8.91 -2.96 -12.45
N ALA A 182 9.02 -3.88 -11.47
CA ALA A 182 10.26 -4.57 -11.16
C ALA A 182 10.79 -5.36 -12.38
N MET A 183 9.88 -6.04 -13.10
CA MET A 183 10.27 -6.78 -14.30
C MET A 183 10.65 -5.86 -15.46
N GLU A 184 9.93 -4.77 -15.70
CA GLU A 184 10.30 -3.82 -16.76
C GLU A 184 11.64 -3.14 -16.46
N TYR A 185 11.90 -2.83 -15.18
CA TYR A 185 13.22 -2.34 -14.77
C TYR A 185 14.33 -3.39 -14.99
N PHE A 186 14.06 -4.67 -14.71
CA PHE A 186 14.97 -5.77 -15.03
C PHE A 186 15.22 -5.90 -16.53
N LYS A 187 14.17 -5.90 -17.35
CA LYS A 187 14.26 -5.96 -18.83
C LYS A 187 15.12 -4.82 -19.38
N MET A 188 14.86 -3.60 -18.92
CA MET A 188 15.63 -2.42 -19.32
C MET A 188 17.11 -2.55 -18.93
N SER A 189 17.37 -2.98 -17.69
CA SER A 189 18.73 -3.10 -17.14
C SER A 189 19.55 -4.19 -17.83
N THR A 190 18.92 -5.28 -18.25
CA THR A 190 19.57 -6.43 -18.90
C THR A 190 19.49 -6.40 -20.42
N GLN A 191 18.72 -5.47 -21.00
CA GLN A 191 18.44 -5.40 -22.44
C GLN A 191 17.85 -6.71 -22.98
N THR A 192 16.86 -7.26 -22.26
CA THR A 192 16.14 -8.48 -22.64
C THR A 192 14.70 -8.15 -23.05
N PHE A 193 14.12 -9.02 -23.90
CA PHE A 193 12.73 -8.89 -24.32
C PHE A 193 11.92 -10.09 -23.79
N ILE A 194 10.98 -9.81 -22.87
CA ILE A 194 10.10 -10.77 -22.20
C ILE A 194 8.67 -10.27 -22.34
N VAL A 195 7.74 -11.13 -22.71
CA VAL A 195 6.33 -10.75 -22.92
C VAL A 195 5.61 -10.63 -21.58
N HIS A 196 4.88 -9.55 -21.39
CA HIS A 196 4.08 -9.31 -20.20
C HIS A 196 2.69 -9.98 -20.31
N VAL A 197 2.27 -10.68 -19.25
CA VAL A 197 0.93 -11.22 -19.09
C VAL A 197 0.33 -10.59 -17.83
N PRO A 198 -0.62 -9.65 -17.97
CA PRO A 198 -1.23 -8.98 -16.81
C PRO A 198 -2.31 -9.86 -16.16
N TYR A 199 -2.26 -9.96 -14.83
CA TYR A 199 -3.29 -10.59 -14.00
C TYR A 199 -3.96 -9.55 -13.07
N ARG A 200 -5.06 -9.91 -12.41
CA ARG A 200 -5.72 -9.04 -11.43
C ARG A 200 -5.04 -9.03 -10.04
N GLY A 201 -3.86 -9.68 -9.94
CA GLY A 201 -3.05 -9.79 -8.72
C GLY A 201 -1.91 -10.77 -8.95
N THR A 202 -0.94 -10.83 -8.04
CA THR A 202 0.24 -11.69 -8.20
C THR A 202 -0.01 -13.16 -7.90
N ALA A 203 -1.00 -13.49 -7.06
CA ALA A 203 -1.29 -14.89 -6.71
C ALA A 203 -1.64 -15.76 -7.92
N PRO A 204 -2.58 -15.39 -8.82
CA PRO A 204 -2.84 -16.17 -10.03
C PRO A 204 -1.63 -16.24 -10.97
N ALA A 205 -0.83 -15.18 -11.10
CA ALA A 205 0.41 -15.21 -11.88
C ALA A 205 1.42 -16.24 -11.34
N VAL A 206 1.59 -16.31 -10.02
CA VAL A 206 2.44 -17.30 -9.35
C VAL A 206 1.94 -18.73 -9.63
N MET A 207 0.63 -18.96 -9.55
CA MET A 207 0.05 -20.27 -9.81
C MET A 207 0.21 -20.70 -11.27
N ASP A 208 0.03 -19.79 -12.22
CA ASP A 208 0.25 -20.07 -13.64
C ASP A 208 1.73 -20.28 -13.97
N THR A 209 2.65 -19.63 -13.22
CA THR A 209 4.09 -19.94 -13.32
C THR A 209 4.37 -21.34 -12.80
N VAL A 210 3.77 -21.76 -11.68
CA VAL A 210 3.91 -23.13 -11.16
C VAL A 210 3.38 -24.15 -12.17
N ALA A 211 2.23 -23.87 -12.81
CA ALA A 211 1.62 -24.72 -13.84
C ALA A 211 2.37 -24.72 -15.19
N GLY A 212 3.36 -23.83 -15.39
CA GLY A 212 4.11 -23.70 -16.65
C GLY A 212 3.39 -22.94 -17.76
N GLN A 213 2.22 -22.33 -17.49
CA GLN A 213 1.48 -21.51 -18.46
C GLN A 213 2.25 -20.24 -18.83
N ILE A 214 2.96 -19.67 -17.87
CA ILE A 214 3.97 -18.64 -18.04
C ILE A 214 5.29 -19.11 -17.40
N GLN A 215 6.41 -18.49 -17.76
CA GLN A 215 7.71 -19.02 -17.39
C GLN A 215 8.28 -18.39 -16.13
N MET A 216 7.89 -17.17 -15.79
CA MET A 216 8.52 -16.46 -14.69
C MET A 216 7.64 -15.39 -14.04
N VAL A 217 8.01 -15.04 -12.80
CA VAL A 217 7.48 -13.89 -12.06
C VAL A 217 8.62 -13.14 -11.36
N PHE A 218 8.42 -11.85 -11.15
CA PHE A 218 9.30 -11.05 -10.30
C PHE A 218 8.42 -10.27 -9.32
N THR A 219 8.14 -10.85 -8.16
CA THR A 219 7.11 -10.36 -7.24
C THR A 219 7.54 -10.50 -5.78
N GLY A 220 6.81 -9.82 -4.90
CA GLY A 220 7.10 -9.79 -3.47
C GLY A 220 7.20 -11.17 -2.82
N ALA A 221 8.19 -11.34 -1.97
CA ALA A 221 8.54 -12.59 -1.32
C ALA A 221 7.35 -13.34 -0.68
N PRO A 222 6.42 -12.72 0.08
CA PRO A 222 5.31 -13.44 0.70
C PRO A 222 4.45 -14.24 -0.29
N ALA A 223 4.26 -13.72 -1.51
CA ALA A 223 3.41 -14.36 -2.51
C ALA A 223 4.09 -15.56 -3.18
N VAL A 224 5.41 -15.60 -3.29
CA VAL A 224 6.14 -16.59 -4.10
C VAL A 224 6.99 -17.55 -3.26
N MET A 225 7.40 -17.14 -2.09
CA MET A 225 8.32 -17.90 -1.21
C MET A 225 7.81 -19.31 -0.85
N PRO A 226 6.51 -19.55 -0.59
CA PRO A 226 6.00 -20.89 -0.34
C PRO A 226 6.24 -21.86 -1.53
N MET A 227 6.12 -21.34 -2.77
CA MET A 227 6.33 -22.14 -3.99
C MET A 227 7.82 -22.42 -4.23
N VAL A 228 8.70 -21.50 -3.85
CA VAL A 228 10.15 -21.70 -3.89
C VAL A 228 10.58 -22.72 -2.84
N LYS A 229 10.13 -22.58 -1.59
CA LYS A 229 10.44 -23.53 -0.50
C LYS A 229 9.95 -24.95 -0.79
N SER A 230 8.85 -25.10 -1.51
CA SER A 230 8.33 -26.41 -1.94
C SER A 230 8.98 -26.96 -3.23
N GLY A 231 9.93 -26.23 -3.83
CA GLY A 231 10.62 -26.64 -5.06
C GLY A 231 9.79 -26.53 -6.35
N LYS A 232 8.57 -25.97 -6.27
CA LYS A 232 7.70 -25.77 -7.45
C LYS A 232 8.19 -24.63 -8.35
N LEU A 233 8.87 -23.66 -7.77
CA LEU A 233 9.57 -22.59 -8.49
C LEU A 233 11.03 -22.54 -8.09
N LYS A 234 11.92 -22.11 -9.01
CA LYS A 234 13.32 -21.80 -8.72
C LYS A 234 13.48 -20.30 -8.51
N ALA A 235 13.94 -19.87 -7.35
CA ALA A 235 14.38 -18.50 -7.11
C ALA A 235 15.78 -18.31 -7.67
N LEU A 236 15.98 -17.28 -8.48
CA LEU A 236 17.27 -16.99 -9.11
C LEU A 236 17.98 -15.80 -8.48
N GLY A 237 17.22 -14.88 -7.86
CA GLY A 237 17.76 -13.70 -7.19
C GLY A 237 16.69 -12.87 -6.50
N VAL A 238 17.12 -11.97 -5.63
CA VAL A 238 16.26 -11.01 -4.93
C VAL A 238 16.57 -9.58 -5.33
N SER A 239 15.58 -8.70 -5.25
CA SER A 239 15.67 -7.30 -5.68
C SER A 239 16.36 -6.37 -4.68
N SER A 240 16.52 -6.82 -3.45
CA SER A 240 17.07 -6.01 -2.36
C SER A 240 18.58 -5.84 -2.45
N VAL A 241 19.09 -4.77 -1.82
CA VAL A 241 20.53 -4.48 -1.72
C VAL A 241 21.28 -5.57 -0.94
N LYS A 242 20.59 -6.24 -0.01
CA LYS A 242 21.14 -7.35 0.79
C LYS A 242 20.31 -8.61 0.58
N ARG A 243 20.92 -9.75 0.72
CA ARG A 243 20.21 -11.04 0.72
C ARG A 243 19.17 -11.10 1.84
N MET A 244 18.13 -11.87 1.63
CA MET A 244 17.11 -12.10 2.63
C MET A 244 17.61 -13.09 3.68
N ASP A 245 17.46 -12.77 4.96
CA ASP A 245 17.88 -13.67 6.06
C ASP A 245 17.21 -15.06 5.98
N THR A 246 15.97 -15.10 5.48
CA THR A 246 15.17 -16.33 5.36
C THR A 246 15.48 -17.15 4.11
N MET A 247 16.32 -16.65 3.20
CA MET A 247 16.75 -17.26 1.94
C MET A 247 18.17 -16.78 1.60
N SER A 248 19.10 -16.92 2.52
CA SER A 248 20.48 -16.41 2.42
C SER A 248 21.31 -17.05 1.31
N ASP A 249 20.90 -18.20 0.83
CA ASP A 249 21.45 -18.91 -0.33
C ASP A 249 21.07 -18.25 -1.68
N ILE A 250 20.00 -17.45 -1.72
CA ILE A 250 19.60 -16.75 -2.93
C ILE A 250 20.33 -15.40 -3.01
N PRO A 251 21.16 -15.17 -4.06
CA PRO A 251 21.90 -13.92 -4.20
C PRO A 251 20.98 -12.72 -4.50
N THR A 252 21.47 -11.52 -4.29
CA THR A 252 20.83 -10.32 -4.85
C THR A 252 21.07 -10.27 -6.35
N LEU A 253 20.20 -9.56 -7.09
CA LEU A 253 20.42 -9.34 -8.53
C LEU A 253 21.73 -8.57 -8.78
N ALA A 254 22.12 -7.68 -7.86
CA ALA A 254 23.37 -6.94 -7.94
C ALA A 254 24.62 -7.85 -7.80
N GLU A 255 24.52 -8.97 -7.06
CA GLU A 255 25.60 -9.96 -6.92
C GLU A 255 25.75 -10.89 -8.13
N SER A 256 24.80 -10.87 -9.08
CA SER A 256 24.79 -11.80 -10.23
C SER A 256 25.95 -11.63 -11.22
N GLY A 257 26.70 -10.55 -11.15
CA GLY A 257 27.75 -10.20 -12.12
C GLY A 257 27.23 -9.79 -13.51
N VAL A 258 25.92 -9.74 -13.70
CA VAL A 258 25.32 -9.36 -15.00
C VAL A 258 25.45 -7.86 -15.20
N LYS A 259 26.03 -7.47 -16.37
CA LYS A 259 26.14 -6.07 -16.75
C LYS A 259 24.76 -5.39 -16.75
N GLY A 260 24.65 -4.25 -16.05
CA GLY A 260 23.41 -3.48 -15.90
C GLY A 260 22.65 -3.78 -14.62
N LEU A 261 23.01 -4.82 -13.85
CA LEU A 261 22.40 -5.12 -12.55
C LEU A 261 23.21 -4.62 -11.34
N ASN A 262 24.35 -3.95 -11.55
CA ASN A 262 25.10 -3.32 -10.45
C ASN A 262 24.23 -2.28 -9.75
N GLY A 263 24.06 -2.43 -8.44
CA GLY A 263 23.20 -1.55 -7.63
C GLY A 263 21.70 -1.67 -7.93
N PHE A 264 21.27 -2.76 -8.59
CA PHE A 264 19.87 -3.00 -8.84
C PHE A 264 19.10 -3.12 -7.53
N GLU A 265 18.05 -2.31 -7.40
CA GLU A 265 17.14 -2.34 -6.27
C GLU A 265 15.71 -2.05 -6.76
N ALA A 266 14.78 -2.95 -6.48
CA ALA A 266 13.39 -2.84 -6.88
C ALA A 266 12.46 -3.43 -5.81
N ASP A 267 12.71 -3.11 -4.55
CA ASP A 267 11.87 -3.56 -3.44
C ASP A 267 10.50 -2.88 -3.46
N GLN A 268 9.52 -3.60 -2.98
CA GLN A 268 8.19 -3.08 -2.72
C GLN A 268 8.10 -2.55 -1.29
N TRP A 269 7.12 -1.69 -1.07
CA TRP A 269 6.68 -1.30 0.26
C TRP A 269 5.15 -1.29 0.30
N TYR A 270 4.62 -1.56 1.48
CA TYR A 270 3.18 -1.61 1.75
C TYR A 270 2.87 -0.79 2.98
N GLY A 271 1.78 -0.04 2.94
CA GLY A 271 1.35 0.78 4.06
C GLY A 271 -0.14 1.06 4.04
N LEU A 272 -0.64 1.41 5.20
CA LEU A 272 -2.03 1.83 5.38
C LEU A 272 -2.16 3.32 5.12
N VAL A 273 -3.14 3.68 4.29
CA VAL A 273 -3.59 5.06 4.12
C VAL A 273 -5.09 5.14 4.32
N ALA A 274 -5.57 6.28 4.81
CA ALA A 274 -6.98 6.61 4.97
C ALA A 274 -7.41 7.62 3.89
N PRO A 275 -8.71 7.86 3.67
CA PRO A 275 -9.17 8.97 2.82
C PRO A 275 -8.63 10.32 3.30
N ALA A 276 -8.37 11.24 2.37
CA ALA A 276 -7.99 12.61 2.72
C ALA A 276 -9.05 13.26 3.62
N GLY A 277 -8.61 14.10 4.56
CA GLY A 277 -9.51 14.73 5.54
C GLY A 277 -9.84 13.86 6.75
N THR A 278 -9.31 12.63 6.83
CA THR A 278 -9.39 11.84 8.08
C THR A 278 -8.70 12.60 9.21
N PRO A 279 -9.36 12.79 10.38
CA PRO A 279 -8.78 13.54 11.50
C PRO A 279 -7.41 13.03 11.92
N VAL A 280 -6.47 13.95 12.19
CA VAL A 280 -5.08 13.61 12.58
C VAL A 280 -5.04 12.71 13.82
N ALA A 281 -5.91 12.94 14.79
CA ALA A 281 -6.01 12.10 15.98
C ALA A 281 -6.31 10.63 15.63
N ILE A 282 -7.14 10.37 14.62
CA ILE A 282 -7.48 9.02 14.16
C ILE A 282 -6.27 8.37 13.45
N THR A 283 -5.62 9.10 12.54
CA THR A 283 -4.44 8.56 11.83
C THR A 283 -3.29 8.29 12.78
N GLN A 284 -3.07 9.15 13.77
CA GLN A 284 -2.07 8.93 14.82
C GLN A 284 -2.40 7.75 15.73
N LYS A 285 -3.66 7.59 16.15
CA LYS A 285 -4.09 6.43 16.95
C LYS A 285 -3.90 5.12 16.21
N LEU A 286 -4.30 5.07 14.93
CA LEU A 286 -4.05 3.91 14.07
C LEU A 286 -2.55 3.65 13.89
N ASN A 287 -1.74 4.68 13.66
CA ASN A 287 -0.29 4.58 13.54
C ASN A 287 0.34 3.96 14.79
N GLN A 288 -0.04 4.44 15.97
CA GLN A 288 0.47 3.90 17.25
C GLN A 288 0.14 2.43 17.41
N VAL A 289 -1.11 2.02 17.12
CA VAL A 289 -1.54 0.62 17.20
C VAL A 289 -0.75 -0.24 16.22
N VAL A 290 -0.62 0.18 14.96
CA VAL A 290 0.11 -0.56 13.93
C VAL A 290 1.58 -0.66 14.28
N ASN A 291 2.26 0.44 14.62
CA ASN A 291 3.69 0.44 14.95
C ASN A 291 4.01 -0.41 16.19
N LYS A 292 3.17 -0.32 17.24
CA LYS A 292 3.30 -1.20 18.41
C LYS A 292 3.18 -2.66 18.03
N SER A 293 2.22 -2.99 17.17
CA SER A 293 2.03 -4.35 16.66
C SER A 293 3.23 -4.84 15.85
N LEU A 294 3.73 -4.04 14.91
CA LEU A 294 4.88 -4.37 14.07
C LEU A 294 6.18 -4.58 14.86
N SER A 295 6.29 -3.94 16.03
CA SER A 295 7.42 -4.07 16.93
C SER A 295 7.30 -5.30 17.86
N ALA A 296 6.14 -5.93 17.95
CA ALA A 296 5.95 -7.13 18.74
C ALA A 296 6.64 -8.35 18.11
N GLN A 297 7.25 -9.19 18.92
CA GLN A 297 8.10 -10.30 18.48
C GLN A 297 7.34 -11.29 17.59
N ASP A 298 6.11 -11.63 17.93
CA ASP A 298 5.28 -12.61 17.22
C ASP A 298 4.98 -12.17 15.76
N ILE A 299 4.49 -10.94 15.56
CA ILE A 299 4.20 -10.41 14.21
C ILE A 299 5.50 -10.16 13.44
N SER A 300 6.53 -9.59 14.08
CA SER A 300 7.81 -9.33 13.45
C SER A 300 8.45 -10.63 12.94
N THR A 301 8.48 -11.69 13.77
CA THR A 301 8.98 -12.99 13.36
C THR A 301 8.15 -13.60 12.24
N ARG A 302 6.82 -13.54 12.32
CA ARG A 302 5.93 -14.03 11.29
C ARG A 302 6.18 -13.32 9.95
N LEU A 303 6.15 -11.97 9.93
CA LEU A 303 6.37 -11.22 8.69
C LEU A 303 7.75 -11.51 8.08
N ARG A 304 8.81 -11.55 8.90
CA ARG A 304 10.16 -11.90 8.43
C ARG A 304 10.21 -13.31 7.85
N SER A 305 9.56 -14.29 8.48
CA SER A 305 9.53 -15.67 7.98
C SER A 305 8.81 -15.79 6.62
N GLU A 306 7.94 -14.85 6.30
CA GLU A 306 7.25 -14.69 5.01
C GLU A 306 8.03 -13.77 4.03
N GLY A 307 9.19 -13.25 4.43
CA GLY A 307 10.06 -12.40 3.61
C GLY A 307 9.65 -10.92 3.58
N ALA A 308 8.81 -10.49 4.51
CA ALA A 308 8.45 -9.09 4.69
C ALA A 308 9.21 -8.49 5.88
N ILE A 309 9.81 -7.33 5.70
CA ILE A 309 10.58 -6.61 6.73
C ILE A 309 9.69 -5.55 7.36
N PRO A 310 9.23 -5.70 8.62
CA PRO A 310 8.44 -4.68 9.31
C PRO A 310 9.13 -3.32 9.27
N ALA A 311 8.39 -2.27 8.99
CA ALA A 311 8.92 -0.93 8.79
C ALA A 311 8.12 0.15 9.53
N PRO A 312 8.03 0.09 10.89
CA PRO A 312 7.30 1.08 11.65
C PRO A 312 7.87 2.49 11.42
N THR A 313 6.99 3.45 11.19
CA THR A 313 7.38 4.85 10.94
C THR A 313 6.24 5.79 11.29
N THR A 314 6.51 7.10 11.35
CA THR A 314 5.45 8.10 11.52
C THR A 314 4.65 8.32 10.24
N PRO A 315 3.41 8.84 10.32
CA PRO A 315 2.63 9.19 9.13
C PRO A 315 3.37 10.15 8.21
N GLU A 316 4.05 11.15 8.75
CA GLU A 316 4.81 12.17 8.00
C GLU A 316 5.95 11.55 7.21
N ASN A 317 6.72 10.64 7.83
CA ASN A 317 7.82 9.94 7.15
C ASN A 317 7.27 9.00 6.06
N PHE A 318 6.11 8.38 6.27
CA PHE A 318 5.48 7.56 5.25
C PHE A 318 4.98 8.41 4.07
N GLU A 319 4.40 9.58 4.32
CA GLU A 319 4.02 10.55 3.28
C GLU A 319 5.24 11.00 2.47
N GLN A 320 6.35 11.34 3.13
CA GLN A 320 7.61 11.70 2.47
C GLN A 320 8.14 10.55 1.60
N LEU A 321 8.03 9.30 2.06
CA LEU A 321 8.38 8.12 1.26
C LEU A 321 7.52 8.07 -0.01
N ILE A 322 6.19 8.21 0.08
CA ILE A 322 5.29 8.22 -1.09
C ILE A 322 5.74 9.29 -2.10
N GLN A 323 5.97 10.52 -1.65
CA GLN A 323 6.38 11.63 -2.52
C GLN A 323 7.74 11.39 -3.19
N SER A 324 8.72 10.84 -2.46
CA SER A 324 10.04 10.53 -3.01
C SER A 324 9.98 9.38 -4.02
N GLU A 325 9.17 8.37 -3.75
CA GLU A 325 8.99 7.22 -4.64
C GLU A 325 8.24 7.60 -5.93
N ILE A 326 7.27 8.53 -5.88
CA ILE A 326 6.64 9.09 -7.10
C ILE A 326 7.70 9.68 -8.03
N LYS A 327 8.64 10.47 -7.48
CA LYS A 327 9.72 11.08 -8.27
C LYS A 327 10.68 10.03 -8.83
N ARG A 328 11.09 9.06 -8.00
CA ARG A 328 11.99 7.97 -8.36
C ARG A 328 11.43 7.14 -9.52
N TRP A 329 10.21 6.63 -9.36
CA TRP A 329 9.63 5.71 -10.31
C TRP A 329 9.14 6.37 -11.59
N ARG A 330 8.81 7.66 -11.55
CA ARG A 330 8.48 8.41 -12.78
C ARG A 330 9.61 8.34 -13.81
N ALA A 331 10.86 8.47 -13.38
CA ALA A 331 12.02 8.36 -14.27
C ALA A 331 12.13 6.96 -14.89
N VAL A 332 11.89 5.90 -14.10
CA VAL A 332 11.91 4.51 -14.57
C VAL A 332 10.77 4.23 -15.56
N VAL A 333 9.53 4.65 -15.23
CA VAL A 333 8.35 4.46 -16.09
C VAL A 333 8.55 5.11 -17.46
N ILE A 334 9.03 6.36 -17.49
CA ILE A 334 9.30 7.07 -18.74
C ILE A 334 10.38 6.35 -19.56
N LYS A 335 11.51 5.98 -18.93
CA LYS A 335 12.63 5.33 -19.61
C LYS A 335 12.28 3.93 -20.11
N ALA A 336 11.47 3.18 -19.37
CA ALA A 336 11.01 1.84 -19.77
C ALA A 336 9.83 1.86 -20.75
N GLY A 337 9.24 3.04 -21.02
CA GLY A 337 8.09 3.18 -21.91
C GLY A 337 6.82 2.50 -21.40
N ILE A 338 6.69 2.34 -20.08
CA ILE A 338 5.53 1.68 -19.45
C ILE A 338 4.30 2.56 -19.63
N LYS A 339 3.24 1.99 -20.20
CA LYS A 339 1.95 2.65 -20.39
C LYS A 339 0.81 1.77 -19.88
N SER A 340 -0.31 2.39 -19.50
CA SER A 340 -1.58 1.66 -19.38
C SER A 340 -2.07 1.25 -20.77
N GLU A 341 -2.59 0.06 -20.90
CA GLU A 341 -3.37 -0.34 -22.07
C GLU A 341 -4.74 0.35 -22.07
#